data_fdb2c8885ee7e21a7cc1480507a36c64
#
_entry.id   fdb2c8885ee7e21a7cc1480507a36c64
#
_cell.length_a   1.000
_cell.length_b   1.000
_cell.length_c   1.000
_cell.angle_alpha   90.00
_cell.angle_beta   90.00
_cell.angle_gamma   90.00
#
_symmetry.space_group_name_H-M   'P 1'
#
loop_
_entity.id
_entity.type
_entity.pdbx_description
1 polymer ?
#
loop_
_entity_poly.entity_id
_entity_poly.type
_entity_poly.pdbx_seq_one_letter_code
_entity_poly.pdbx_strand_id
1 'polypeptide(L)'
;MSDSASQVSSRKARVASSTASLLERTAVVAKDFGRTDLVRRLENAQVRVNDPRIRIVVVGPLKQGKSQFVNSLLGIDVCSVGDDETTAVATVVQYAETAVAELILADPGAAPIRVPLPLEELMGITPATPRAEGREVLRVEVGVPSPLLADGLVLIDTPGVGGHGNPHAAGTLGLITAADAVLVLSDSSQEFTEPELGFIRQVVNLCPAVAGLISKTDLYPHWRQILDADRGHFQRAGLDLPLIPISSVLRSHALRLGDKELEAESGFLDLYQFLRDNVVARAESNTRRAVAMDVRSAAAHLTLEMGSELAALKDPSTAQAAVAGLQRARAAAEELHKKTSLWQQSLGDGIADLAADIDHDLRDRLRRVTRQAEETVDEGDPGKDWDVVGEWLEQEIATAIGDNFVWAHDRAQWLAEVVAQHFAETGDVALPHLDVADTDGFLEPVGALADLESGRIGITQKVLVGMRGSYGGVLMFGLITTMMGMALVNPISIGAGVLLGTKAYREDKQAQVLKRRAEAKAAIRRFADDVSFQVGKESKDRLRLVQRLLRDHFTDIAEQALRSINESLRATQEAAQLESSEHAARIKRLETDMRVVAELDAVAGTLIGETPAPASAKVTNA
;
A
#
# COMPACT_ATOMS: atom_id res chain seq x y z
N MET A 1 -16.30 23.91 -14.59
CA MET A 1 -16.02 22.52 -14.19
C MET A 1 -16.26 21.48 -15.30
N SER A 2 -17.14 21.68 -16.26
CA SER A 2 -17.34 20.68 -17.32
C SER A 2 -16.14 20.54 -18.26
N ASP A 3 -15.37 21.62 -18.53
CA ASP A 3 -14.30 21.58 -19.53
C ASP A 3 -13.00 20.91 -19.05
N SER A 4 -12.52 21.17 -17.83
CA SER A 4 -11.27 20.57 -17.36
C SER A 4 -11.44 19.11 -16.93
N ALA A 5 -12.53 18.76 -16.25
CA ALA A 5 -12.88 17.38 -15.95
C ALA A 5 -13.21 16.60 -17.23
N SER A 6 -13.92 17.20 -18.18
CA SER A 6 -14.21 16.62 -19.50
C SER A 6 -12.94 16.40 -20.34
N GLN A 7 -11.95 17.29 -20.27
CA GLN A 7 -10.67 17.12 -20.98
C GLN A 7 -9.80 16.01 -20.38
N VAL A 8 -9.77 15.86 -19.06
CA VAL A 8 -9.07 14.77 -18.37
C VAL A 8 -9.75 13.45 -18.70
N SER A 9 -11.06 13.35 -18.56
CA SER A 9 -11.84 12.15 -18.92
C SER A 9 -11.66 11.76 -20.39
N SER A 10 -11.67 12.73 -21.32
CA SER A 10 -11.49 12.46 -22.75
C SER A 10 -10.07 12.00 -23.12
N ARG A 11 -9.05 12.46 -22.40
CA ARG A 11 -7.66 12.04 -22.61
C ARG A 11 -7.44 10.63 -22.07
N LYS A 12 -7.95 10.33 -20.86
CA LYS A 12 -7.87 9.02 -20.24
C LYS A 12 -8.64 7.96 -21.02
N ALA A 13 -9.85 8.28 -21.48
CA ALA A 13 -10.64 7.40 -22.36
C ALA A 13 -9.88 7.07 -23.66
N ARG A 14 -9.15 8.03 -24.24
CA ARG A 14 -8.31 7.79 -25.43
C ARG A 14 -7.09 6.91 -25.13
N VAL A 15 -6.42 7.13 -24.01
CA VAL A 15 -5.25 6.31 -23.59
C VAL A 15 -5.71 4.91 -23.24
N ALA A 16 -6.75 4.75 -22.46
CA ALA A 16 -7.33 3.44 -22.12
C ALA A 16 -7.79 2.68 -23.36
N SER A 17 -8.42 3.37 -24.32
CA SER A 17 -8.84 2.75 -25.58
C SER A 17 -7.65 2.34 -26.45
N SER A 18 -6.54 3.06 -26.45
CA SER A 18 -5.34 2.72 -27.21
C SER A 18 -4.57 1.54 -26.59
N THR A 19 -4.41 1.53 -25.27
CA THR A 19 -3.76 0.41 -24.56
C THR A 19 -4.61 -0.85 -24.58
N ALA A 20 -5.93 -0.73 -24.39
CA ALA A 20 -6.87 -1.83 -24.49
C ALA A 20 -6.84 -2.47 -25.89
N SER A 21 -6.89 -1.64 -26.94
CA SER A 21 -6.82 -2.12 -28.33
C SER A 21 -5.47 -2.79 -28.63
N LEU A 22 -4.38 -2.31 -28.06
CA LEU A 22 -3.05 -2.92 -28.23
C LEU A 22 -2.99 -4.32 -27.59
N LEU A 23 -3.49 -4.45 -26.36
CA LEU A 23 -3.59 -5.74 -25.66
C LEU A 23 -4.48 -6.72 -26.40
N GLU A 24 -5.65 -6.29 -26.86
CA GLU A 24 -6.61 -7.13 -27.60
C GLU A 24 -5.99 -7.64 -28.92
N ARG A 25 -5.35 -6.76 -29.70
CA ARG A 25 -4.68 -7.15 -30.95
C ARG A 25 -3.55 -8.14 -30.69
N THR A 26 -2.78 -7.97 -29.63
CA THR A 26 -1.71 -8.88 -29.25
C THR A 26 -2.27 -10.24 -28.82
N ALA A 27 -3.38 -10.24 -28.05
CA ALA A 27 -4.06 -11.45 -27.61
C ALA A 27 -4.64 -12.24 -28.78
N VAL A 28 -5.16 -11.59 -29.82
CA VAL A 28 -5.63 -12.26 -31.04
C VAL A 28 -4.48 -12.99 -31.72
N VAL A 29 -3.32 -12.34 -31.90
CA VAL A 29 -2.15 -13.00 -32.50
C VAL A 29 -1.69 -14.18 -31.64
N ALA A 30 -1.58 -13.99 -30.33
CA ALA A 30 -1.21 -15.07 -29.40
C ALA A 30 -2.17 -16.27 -29.47
N LYS A 31 -3.47 -16.01 -29.63
CA LYS A 31 -4.50 -17.03 -29.79
C LYS A 31 -4.35 -17.81 -31.10
N ASP A 32 -4.04 -17.13 -32.21
CA ASP A 32 -3.83 -17.77 -33.53
C ASP A 32 -2.64 -18.73 -33.53
N PHE A 33 -1.67 -18.49 -32.65
CA PHE A 33 -0.52 -19.37 -32.39
C PHE A 33 -0.75 -20.37 -31.24
N GLY A 34 -1.99 -20.46 -30.68
CA GLY A 34 -2.33 -21.40 -29.61
C GLY A 34 -1.72 -21.08 -28.25
N ARG A 35 -1.15 -19.90 -28.07
CA ARG A 35 -0.45 -19.46 -26.85
C ARG A 35 -1.45 -18.98 -25.78
N THR A 36 -2.16 -19.91 -25.20
CA THR A 36 -3.18 -19.63 -24.15
C THR A 36 -2.59 -19.00 -22.89
N ASP A 37 -1.31 -19.24 -22.61
CA ASP A 37 -0.56 -18.61 -21.51
C ASP A 37 -0.40 -17.10 -21.74
N LEU A 38 0.02 -16.69 -22.94
CA LEU A 38 0.15 -15.28 -23.30
C LEU A 38 -1.21 -14.59 -23.37
N VAL A 39 -2.24 -15.27 -23.91
CA VAL A 39 -3.62 -14.74 -23.91
C VAL A 39 -4.09 -14.43 -22.50
N ARG A 40 -3.93 -15.37 -21.55
CA ARG A 40 -4.32 -15.16 -20.15
C ARG A 40 -3.56 -13.99 -19.50
N ARG A 41 -2.24 -13.84 -19.76
CA ARG A 41 -1.45 -12.71 -19.28
C ARG A 41 -1.99 -11.38 -19.81
N LEU A 42 -2.27 -11.30 -21.12
CA LEU A 42 -2.81 -10.09 -21.76
C LEU A 42 -4.24 -9.77 -21.31
N GLU A 43 -5.07 -10.79 -21.07
CA GLU A 43 -6.41 -10.63 -20.48
C GLU A 43 -6.33 -10.08 -19.05
N ASN A 44 -5.40 -10.55 -18.22
CA ASN A 44 -5.17 -10.00 -16.89
C ASN A 44 -4.71 -8.53 -16.96
N ALA A 45 -3.82 -8.20 -17.90
CA ALA A 45 -3.43 -6.81 -18.16
C ALA A 45 -4.63 -5.96 -18.62
N GLN A 46 -5.53 -6.52 -19.43
CA GLN A 46 -6.76 -5.86 -19.87
C GLN A 46 -7.70 -5.54 -18.70
N VAL A 47 -7.83 -6.44 -17.73
CA VAL A 47 -8.63 -6.20 -16.52
C VAL A 47 -8.04 -5.01 -15.73
N ARG A 48 -6.71 -4.96 -15.56
CA ARG A 48 -6.03 -3.82 -14.87
C ARG A 48 -6.26 -2.48 -15.60
N VAL A 49 -6.25 -2.47 -16.93
CA VAL A 49 -6.51 -1.26 -17.73
C VAL A 49 -7.96 -0.80 -17.63
N ASN A 50 -8.90 -1.74 -17.58
CA ASN A 50 -10.34 -1.45 -17.53
C ASN A 50 -10.84 -1.04 -16.15
N ASP A 51 -10.13 -1.43 -15.07
CA ASP A 51 -10.46 -1.05 -13.69
C ASP A 51 -9.23 -0.42 -12.98
N PRO A 52 -8.79 0.78 -13.43
CA PRO A 52 -7.69 1.48 -12.81
C PRO A 52 -8.14 2.05 -11.47
N ARG A 53 -7.65 1.50 -10.37
CA ARG A 53 -7.91 2.04 -9.03
C ARG A 53 -6.75 2.90 -8.59
N ILE A 54 -6.98 4.21 -8.47
CA ILE A 54 -6.03 5.20 -7.94
C ILE A 54 -6.45 5.52 -6.51
N ARG A 55 -5.70 5.02 -5.55
CA ARG A 55 -6.02 5.12 -4.12
C ARG A 55 -5.40 6.37 -3.52
N ILE A 56 -6.24 7.24 -2.96
CA ILE A 56 -5.84 8.46 -2.26
C ILE A 56 -6.23 8.31 -0.80
N VAL A 57 -5.26 8.25 0.09
CA VAL A 57 -5.47 8.14 1.53
C VAL A 57 -5.41 9.52 2.17
N VAL A 58 -6.43 9.84 2.97
CA VAL A 58 -6.54 11.10 3.72
C VAL A 58 -6.19 10.82 5.17
N VAL A 59 -5.11 11.44 5.65
CA VAL A 59 -4.60 11.26 7.01
C VAL A 59 -4.46 12.61 7.73
N GLY A 60 -4.32 12.57 9.03
CA GLY A 60 -4.10 13.76 9.86
C GLY A 60 -4.71 13.59 11.25
N PRO A 61 -4.40 14.47 12.20
CA PRO A 61 -4.91 14.43 13.56
C PRO A 61 -6.44 14.41 13.66
N LEU A 62 -6.93 14.10 14.85
CA LEU A 62 -8.36 14.17 15.15
C LEU A 62 -8.86 15.62 15.01
N LYS A 63 -10.08 15.81 14.51
CA LYS A 63 -10.75 17.12 14.36
C LYS A 63 -10.10 18.09 13.36
N GLN A 64 -9.18 17.63 12.52
CA GLN A 64 -8.55 18.46 11.47
C GLN A 64 -9.45 18.63 10.22
N GLY A 65 -10.60 18.00 10.18
CA GLY A 65 -11.58 18.16 9.10
C GLY A 65 -11.45 17.17 7.93
N LYS A 66 -10.83 16.01 8.12
CA LYS A 66 -10.64 14.97 7.08
C LYS A 66 -11.96 14.55 6.41
N SER A 67 -12.94 14.10 7.20
CA SER A 67 -14.25 13.66 6.70
C SER A 67 -15.00 14.80 6.02
N GLN A 68 -14.95 16.03 6.57
CA GLN A 68 -15.50 17.23 5.95
C GLN A 68 -14.81 17.54 4.62
N PHE A 69 -13.50 17.35 4.55
CA PHE A 69 -12.72 17.51 3.33
C PHE A 69 -13.17 16.51 2.25
N VAL A 70 -13.29 15.22 2.58
CA VAL A 70 -13.75 14.19 1.63
C VAL A 70 -15.15 14.51 1.12
N ASN A 71 -16.09 14.89 2.00
CA ASN A 71 -17.44 15.30 1.61
C ASN A 71 -17.42 16.51 0.67
N SER A 72 -16.62 17.53 0.99
CA SER A 72 -16.50 18.76 0.17
C SER A 72 -15.84 18.51 -1.18
N LEU A 73 -14.86 17.60 -1.23
CA LEU A 73 -14.18 17.19 -2.47
C LEU A 73 -15.15 16.50 -3.42
N LEU A 74 -16.00 15.63 -2.88
CA LEU A 74 -17.01 14.89 -3.64
C LEU A 74 -18.28 15.73 -3.93
N GLY A 75 -18.57 16.73 -3.11
CA GLY A 75 -19.84 17.48 -3.13
C GLY A 75 -21.03 16.64 -2.62
N ILE A 76 -20.77 15.57 -1.87
CA ILE A 76 -21.76 14.62 -1.33
C ILE A 76 -21.35 14.25 0.10
N ASP A 77 -22.30 14.19 1.03
CA ASP A 77 -22.04 13.79 2.40
C ASP A 77 -22.03 12.25 2.52
N VAL A 78 -20.82 11.68 2.58
CA VAL A 78 -20.57 10.23 2.66
C VAL A 78 -19.76 9.81 3.89
N CYS A 79 -19.06 10.76 4.51
CA CYS A 79 -18.29 10.54 5.73
C CYS A 79 -18.96 11.25 6.90
N SER A 80 -18.97 10.62 8.07
CA SER A 80 -19.51 11.22 9.28
C SER A 80 -18.69 12.43 9.72
N VAL A 81 -19.38 13.56 9.97
CA VAL A 81 -18.77 14.81 10.45
C VAL A 81 -19.40 15.17 11.78
N GLY A 82 -18.60 15.34 12.83
CA GLY A 82 -19.10 15.69 14.17
C GLY A 82 -17.98 16.05 15.14
N ASP A 83 -18.37 16.44 16.35
CA ASP A 83 -17.44 16.90 17.40
C ASP A 83 -16.85 15.76 18.24
N ASP A 84 -17.43 14.54 18.18
CA ASP A 84 -16.94 13.34 18.86
C ASP A 84 -15.99 12.54 17.95
N GLU A 85 -15.43 11.42 18.41
CA GLU A 85 -14.64 10.47 17.60
C GLU A 85 -15.50 9.86 16.47
N THR A 86 -15.77 10.65 15.43
CA THR A 86 -16.77 10.32 14.41
C THR A 86 -16.26 9.30 13.39
N THR A 87 -14.95 9.25 13.13
CA THR A 87 -14.37 8.27 12.20
C THR A 87 -13.60 7.23 13.00
N ALA A 88 -14.30 6.24 13.53
CA ALA A 88 -13.70 5.14 14.28
C ALA A 88 -13.24 3.98 13.36
N VAL A 89 -13.75 3.97 12.12
CA VAL A 89 -13.48 2.94 11.09
C VAL A 89 -13.15 3.64 9.78
N ALA A 90 -12.15 3.14 9.03
CA ALA A 90 -11.80 3.70 7.74
C ALA A 90 -12.98 3.61 6.75
N THR A 91 -13.25 4.68 6.01
CA THR A 91 -14.27 4.73 4.97
C THR A 91 -13.63 4.81 3.60
N VAL A 92 -13.91 3.83 2.75
CA VAL A 92 -13.44 3.75 1.36
C VAL A 92 -14.55 4.22 0.45
N VAL A 93 -14.32 5.30 -0.30
CA VAL A 93 -15.30 5.88 -1.22
C VAL A 93 -14.85 5.67 -2.65
N GLN A 94 -15.70 5.04 -3.46
CA GLN A 94 -15.41 4.70 -4.86
C GLN A 94 -16.61 5.03 -5.76
N TYR A 95 -16.42 4.93 -7.08
CA TYR A 95 -17.50 5.15 -8.01
C TYR A 95 -18.53 4.00 -7.99
N ALA A 96 -19.80 4.36 -8.02
CA ALA A 96 -20.90 3.45 -8.35
C ALA A 96 -22.00 4.21 -9.08
N GLU A 97 -22.74 3.56 -9.96
CA GLU A 97 -23.86 4.19 -10.70
C GLU A 97 -24.99 4.62 -9.76
N THR A 98 -25.19 3.90 -8.68
CA THR A 98 -26.14 4.22 -7.61
C THR A 98 -25.44 4.24 -6.28
N ALA A 99 -25.92 5.11 -5.37
CA ALA A 99 -25.34 5.19 -4.04
C ALA A 99 -25.61 3.90 -3.26
N VAL A 100 -24.55 3.25 -2.80
CA VAL A 100 -24.56 1.99 -2.03
C VAL A 100 -23.54 2.06 -0.92
N ALA A 101 -23.78 1.35 0.19
CA ALA A 101 -22.80 1.19 1.25
C ALA A 101 -22.76 -0.26 1.73
N GLU A 102 -21.58 -0.72 2.10
CA GLU A 102 -21.32 -2.05 2.66
C GLU A 102 -20.36 -1.97 3.85
N LEU A 103 -20.65 -2.80 4.84
CA LEU A 103 -19.79 -3.03 5.98
C LEU A 103 -18.91 -4.24 5.72
N ILE A 104 -17.61 -4.08 5.82
CA ILE A 104 -16.65 -5.16 5.63
C ILE A 104 -16.21 -5.69 6.98
N LEU A 105 -16.50 -6.94 7.26
CA LEU A 105 -16.27 -7.59 8.55
C LEU A 105 -15.17 -8.63 8.45
N ALA A 106 -14.36 -8.74 9.50
CA ALA A 106 -13.36 -9.79 9.60
C ALA A 106 -13.99 -11.17 9.76
N ASP A 107 -13.48 -12.16 9.00
CA ASP A 107 -13.77 -13.58 9.21
C ASP A 107 -12.45 -14.33 9.44
N PRO A 108 -12.20 -14.83 10.67
CA PRO A 108 -10.94 -15.49 10.99
C PRO A 108 -10.69 -16.73 10.12
N GLY A 109 -9.72 -16.64 9.21
CA GLY A 109 -9.32 -17.77 8.35
C GLY A 109 -10.06 -17.86 7.00
N ALA A 110 -11.01 -16.95 6.71
CA ALA A 110 -11.74 -16.84 5.46
C ALA A 110 -11.66 -15.42 4.86
N ALA A 111 -12.22 -15.24 3.68
CA ALA A 111 -12.36 -13.92 3.07
C ALA A 111 -13.28 -13.01 3.91
N PRO A 112 -13.07 -11.68 3.91
CA PRO A 112 -13.93 -10.75 4.62
C PRO A 112 -15.39 -10.86 4.20
N ILE A 113 -16.31 -10.71 5.16
CA ILE A 113 -17.75 -10.75 4.91
C ILE A 113 -18.24 -9.36 4.55
N ARG A 114 -19.02 -9.25 3.48
CA ARG A 114 -19.68 -8.02 3.04
C ARG A 114 -21.13 -8.00 3.52
N VAL A 115 -21.50 -6.98 4.27
CA VAL A 115 -22.85 -6.79 4.80
C VAL A 115 -23.42 -5.48 4.26
N PRO A 116 -24.52 -5.50 3.50
CA PRO A 116 -25.16 -4.27 3.01
C PRO A 116 -25.54 -3.33 4.16
N LEU A 117 -25.25 -2.05 3.98
CA LEU A 117 -25.51 -0.99 4.97
C LEU A 117 -26.47 0.04 4.36
N PRO A 118 -27.61 0.33 4.99
CA PRO A 118 -28.45 1.45 4.61
C PRO A 118 -27.68 2.77 4.71
N LEU A 119 -27.85 3.67 3.73
CA LEU A 119 -27.15 4.96 3.72
C LEU A 119 -27.48 5.83 4.94
N GLU A 120 -28.67 5.68 5.51
CA GLU A 120 -29.11 6.40 6.71
C GLU A 120 -28.31 5.99 7.96
N GLU A 121 -27.77 4.76 7.97
CA GLU A 121 -26.97 4.24 9.09
C GLU A 121 -25.47 4.57 8.93
N LEU A 122 -25.04 5.10 7.79
CA LEU A 122 -23.63 5.37 7.47
C LEU A 122 -22.97 6.31 8.49
N MET A 123 -23.73 7.31 8.97
CA MET A 123 -23.21 8.34 9.90
C MET A 123 -23.04 7.85 11.35
N GLY A 124 -23.42 6.61 11.68
CA GLY A 124 -23.36 6.06 13.02
C GLY A 124 -22.45 4.84 13.18
N ILE A 125 -21.60 4.55 12.22
CA ILE A 125 -20.76 3.34 12.23
C ILE A 125 -19.62 3.47 13.22
N THR A 126 -19.54 2.50 14.14
CA THR A 126 -18.46 2.33 15.11
C THR A 126 -17.96 0.89 15.08
N PRO A 127 -16.80 0.58 15.69
CA PRO A 127 -16.35 -0.81 15.83
C PRO A 127 -17.33 -1.74 16.55
N ALA A 128 -18.26 -1.17 17.34
CA ALA A 128 -19.27 -1.90 18.09
C ALA A 128 -20.67 -1.86 17.44
N THR A 129 -20.75 -1.52 16.15
CA THR A 129 -22.05 -1.41 15.47
C THR A 129 -22.83 -2.74 15.53
N PRO A 130 -24.16 -2.74 15.81
CA PRO A 130 -24.93 -3.97 15.98
C PRO A 130 -24.93 -4.90 14.76
N ARG A 131 -24.84 -4.35 13.54
CA ARG A 131 -24.75 -5.14 12.28
C ARG A 131 -23.47 -5.97 12.17
N ALA A 132 -22.45 -5.66 12.96
CA ALA A 132 -21.22 -6.45 12.99
C ALA A 132 -21.39 -7.78 13.75
N GLU A 133 -22.49 -7.96 14.51
CA GLU A 133 -22.77 -9.18 15.29
C GLU A 133 -21.59 -9.63 16.16
N GLY A 134 -20.86 -8.67 16.73
CA GLY A 134 -19.65 -8.92 17.53
C GLY A 134 -18.38 -9.25 16.72
N ARG A 135 -18.46 -9.22 15.38
CA ARG A 135 -17.29 -9.30 14.52
C ARG A 135 -16.55 -7.97 14.43
N GLU A 136 -15.30 -8.01 14.10
CA GLU A 136 -14.51 -6.81 13.89
C GLU A 136 -14.89 -6.13 12.58
N VAL A 137 -15.19 -4.82 12.65
CA VAL A 137 -15.41 -3.98 11.48
C VAL A 137 -14.07 -3.56 10.93
N LEU A 138 -13.77 -3.97 9.70
CA LEU A 138 -12.51 -3.65 9.04
C LEU A 138 -12.56 -2.28 8.37
N ARG A 139 -13.63 -2.01 7.62
CA ARG A 139 -13.87 -0.76 6.92
C ARG A 139 -15.33 -0.65 6.48
N VAL A 140 -15.71 0.55 6.09
CA VAL A 140 -16.95 0.82 5.36
C VAL A 140 -16.60 1.10 3.90
N GLU A 141 -17.27 0.46 2.96
CA GLU A 141 -17.16 0.77 1.53
C GLU A 141 -18.41 1.50 1.07
N VAL A 142 -18.22 2.66 0.42
CA VAL A 142 -19.30 3.51 -0.07
C VAL A 142 -19.12 3.75 -1.56
N GLY A 143 -20.12 3.39 -2.34
CA GLY A 143 -20.19 3.68 -3.76
C GLY A 143 -21.08 4.89 -4.02
N VAL A 144 -20.62 5.89 -4.78
CA VAL A 144 -21.42 7.07 -5.13
C VAL A 144 -21.21 7.48 -6.60
N PRO A 145 -22.23 8.07 -7.26
CA PRO A 145 -22.14 8.51 -8.65
C PRO A 145 -21.43 9.88 -8.75
N SER A 146 -20.20 9.99 -8.26
CA SER A 146 -19.42 11.22 -8.32
C SER A 146 -18.56 11.24 -9.60
N PRO A 147 -18.62 12.32 -10.42
CA PRO A 147 -17.78 12.44 -11.61
C PRO A 147 -16.27 12.38 -11.30
N LEU A 148 -15.85 12.84 -10.12
CA LEU A 148 -14.46 12.76 -9.68
C LEU A 148 -13.97 11.33 -9.54
N LEU A 149 -14.84 10.42 -9.11
CA LEU A 149 -14.51 9.01 -8.87
C LEU A 149 -14.68 8.15 -10.14
N ALA A 150 -15.41 8.62 -11.14
CA ALA A 150 -15.70 7.88 -12.37
C ALA A 150 -14.44 7.43 -13.12
N ASP A 151 -13.35 8.17 -12.93
CA ASP A 151 -12.04 7.85 -13.52
C ASP A 151 -11.21 6.84 -12.69
N GLY A 152 -11.82 6.14 -11.73
CA GLY A 152 -11.17 5.12 -10.92
C GLY A 152 -10.44 5.67 -9.68
N LEU A 153 -10.69 6.93 -9.30
CA LEU A 153 -10.22 7.45 -8.02
C LEU A 153 -10.97 6.76 -6.87
N VAL A 154 -10.23 6.33 -5.87
CA VAL A 154 -10.73 5.77 -4.61
C VAL A 154 -10.21 6.63 -3.47
N LEU A 155 -11.13 7.23 -2.72
CA LEU A 155 -10.78 8.05 -1.56
C LEU A 155 -10.91 7.21 -0.29
N ILE A 156 -9.93 7.30 0.60
CA ILE A 156 -9.91 6.57 1.85
C ILE A 156 -9.82 7.58 2.99
N ASP A 157 -10.95 7.80 3.68
CA ASP A 157 -10.99 8.58 4.93
C ASP A 157 -10.53 7.69 6.08
N THR A 158 -9.50 8.12 6.80
CA THR A 158 -8.95 7.34 7.91
C THR A 158 -9.38 7.88 9.26
N PRO A 159 -9.45 7.03 10.30
CA PRO A 159 -9.49 7.50 11.68
C PRO A 159 -8.36 8.51 11.93
N GLY A 160 -8.59 9.49 12.79
CA GLY A 160 -7.59 10.52 13.08
C GLY A 160 -6.26 9.91 13.55
N VAL A 161 -5.19 10.17 12.81
CA VAL A 161 -3.81 9.82 13.16
C VAL A 161 -3.08 11.09 13.54
N GLY A 162 -2.52 11.15 14.72
CA GLY A 162 -1.84 12.36 15.16
C GLY A 162 -2.62 13.05 16.29
N GLY A 163 -2.22 12.78 17.43
CA GLY A 163 -2.65 13.25 18.73
C GLY A 163 -1.98 12.33 19.73
N HIS A 164 -1.66 12.82 20.91
CA HIS A 164 -1.02 12.03 21.93
C HIS A 164 -1.78 10.71 22.15
N GLY A 165 -1.10 9.59 21.87
CA GLY A 165 -1.63 8.25 22.17
C GLY A 165 -2.61 7.65 21.16
N ASN A 166 -2.56 8.00 19.87
CA ASN A 166 -3.51 7.42 18.91
C ASN A 166 -3.05 6.06 18.37
N PRO A 167 -3.78 4.97 18.72
CA PRO A 167 -3.47 3.61 18.26
C PRO A 167 -3.67 3.41 16.74
N HIS A 168 -4.30 4.35 16.06
CA HIS A 168 -4.63 4.24 14.64
C HIS A 168 -3.45 4.51 13.70
N ALA A 169 -2.36 5.14 14.19
CA ALA A 169 -1.22 5.51 13.33
C ALA A 169 -0.58 4.30 12.64
N ALA A 170 -0.30 3.24 13.37
CA ALA A 170 0.34 2.05 12.82
C ALA A 170 -0.57 1.29 11.82
N GLY A 171 -1.89 1.26 12.08
CA GLY A 171 -2.87 0.71 11.13
C GLY A 171 -2.96 1.50 9.83
N THR A 172 -2.84 2.82 9.93
CA THR A 172 -2.87 3.73 8.78
C THR A 172 -1.63 3.59 7.89
N LEU A 173 -0.44 3.30 8.45
CA LEU A 173 0.77 3.06 7.64
C LEU A 173 0.60 1.90 6.66
N GLY A 174 -0.14 0.86 7.03
CA GLY A 174 -0.49 -0.23 6.11
C GLY A 174 -1.36 0.20 4.93
N LEU A 175 -2.24 1.19 5.10
CA LEU A 175 -3.02 1.78 4.01
C LEU A 175 -2.15 2.68 3.11
N ILE A 176 -1.18 3.37 3.69
CA ILE A 176 -0.29 4.30 2.99
C ILE A 176 0.60 3.58 1.98
N THR A 177 1.08 2.37 2.29
CA THR A 177 1.90 1.58 1.35
C THR A 177 1.13 1.13 0.10
N ALA A 178 -0.21 1.02 0.19
CA ALA A 178 -1.10 0.70 -0.94
C ALA A 178 -1.60 1.95 -1.66
N ALA A 179 -1.25 3.14 -1.19
CA ALA A 179 -1.77 4.38 -1.72
C ALA A 179 -0.92 4.87 -2.91
N ASP A 180 -1.59 5.36 -3.94
CA ASP A 180 -0.96 6.11 -5.04
C ASP A 180 -0.65 7.55 -4.61
N ALA A 181 -1.42 8.07 -3.64
CA ALA A 181 -1.18 9.38 -3.02
C ALA A 181 -1.67 9.43 -1.57
N VAL A 182 -1.03 10.30 -0.77
CA VAL A 182 -1.44 10.60 0.60
C VAL A 182 -1.63 12.11 0.76
N LEU A 183 -2.77 12.49 1.31
CA LEU A 183 -3.10 13.86 1.67
C LEU A 183 -3.07 13.99 3.20
N VAL A 184 -2.10 14.74 3.71
CA VAL A 184 -1.91 14.95 5.15
C VAL A 184 -2.59 16.25 5.56
N LEU A 185 -3.70 16.18 6.32
CA LEU A 185 -4.43 17.35 6.79
C LEU A 185 -3.92 17.80 8.15
N SER A 186 -3.66 19.10 8.27
CA SER A 186 -3.57 19.84 9.51
C SER A 186 -4.45 21.08 9.43
N ASP A 187 -5.00 21.58 10.54
CA ASP A 187 -5.77 22.80 10.48
C ASP A 187 -4.88 24.04 10.70
N SER A 188 -5.35 25.18 10.28
CA SER A 188 -4.63 26.44 10.37
C SER A 188 -4.69 27.11 11.77
N SER A 189 -5.03 26.37 12.82
CA SER A 189 -5.04 26.87 14.20
C SER A 189 -3.65 26.87 14.85
N GLN A 190 -2.78 25.98 14.41
CA GLN A 190 -1.43 25.76 14.95
C GLN A 190 -0.48 25.24 13.88
N GLU A 191 0.83 25.38 14.14
CA GLU A 191 1.89 24.81 13.31
C GLU A 191 1.97 23.29 13.47
N PHE A 192 2.57 22.60 12.49
CA PHE A 192 2.88 21.16 12.62
C PHE A 192 3.77 20.89 13.82
N THR A 193 3.36 19.95 14.64
CA THR A 193 4.14 19.48 15.79
C THR A 193 5.25 18.51 15.36
N GLU A 194 6.29 18.33 16.19
CA GLU A 194 7.38 17.38 15.89
C GLU A 194 6.89 15.92 15.70
N PRO A 195 5.91 15.40 16.47
CA PRO A 195 5.30 14.10 16.19
C PRO A 195 4.62 14.00 14.82
N GLU A 196 3.94 15.06 14.39
CA GLU A 196 3.31 15.11 13.06
C GLU A 196 4.36 15.13 11.95
N LEU A 197 5.43 15.89 12.12
CA LEU A 197 6.57 15.88 11.18
C LEU A 197 7.24 14.50 11.13
N GLY A 198 7.38 13.82 12.26
CA GLY A 198 7.86 12.44 12.33
C GLY A 198 6.99 11.47 11.51
N PHE A 199 5.67 11.57 11.66
CA PHE A 199 4.72 10.79 10.88
C PHE A 199 4.78 11.12 9.38
N ILE A 200 4.90 12.40 9.01
CA ILE A 200 5.04 12.81 7.60
C ILE A 200 6.31 12.23 6.98
N ARG A 201 7.43 12.18 7.71
CA ARG A 201 8.67 11.51 7.23
C ARG A 201 8.41 10.03 6.91
N GLN A 202 7.69 9.31 7.77
CA GLN A 202 7.30 7.92 7.51
C GLN A 202 6.42 7.81 6.25
N VAL A 203 5.43 8.69 6.10
CA VAL A 203 4.53 8.72 4.93
C VAL A 203 5.30 8.97 3.63
N VAL A 204 6.23 9.92 3.61
CA VAL A 204 7.03 10.26 2.40
C VAL A 204 7.90 9.08 1.96
N ASN A 205 8.41 8.28 2.91
CA ASN A 205 9.18 7.08 2.60
C ASN A 205 8.32 5.93 2.05
N LEU A 206 7.01 5.92 2.33
CA LEU A 206 6.11 4.82 1.95
C LEU A 206 5.26 5.12 0.72
N CYS A 207 5.04 6.39 0.37
CA CYS A 207 4.15 6.78 -0.72
C CYS A 207 4.85 7.74 -1.69
N PRO A 208 4.72 7.50 -3.00
CA PRO A 208 5.42 8.30 -4.03
C PRO A 208 4.84 9.69 -4.25
N ALA A 209 3.60 9.95 -3.83
CA ALA A 209 2.94 11.24 -3.98
C ALA A 209 2.31 11.69 -2.66
N VAL A 210 2.88 12.71 -2.02
CA VAL A 210 2.40 13.25 -0.74
C VAL A 210 2.17 14.76 -0.87
N ALA A 211 1.07 15.26 -0.30
CA ALA A 211 0.81 16.69 -0.13
C ALA A 211 0.29 16.98 1.28
N GLY A 212 0.74 18.09 1.86
CA GLY A 212 0.17 18.66 3.06
C GLY A 212 -1.00 19.57 2.72
N LEU A 213 -2.12 19.44 3.45
CA LEU A 213 -3.29 20.31 3.30
C LEU A 213 -3.48 21.09 4.60
N ILE A 214 -3.42 22.42 4.50
CA ILE A 214 -3.72 23.32 5.62
C ILE A 214 -5.21 23.68 5.54
N SER A 215 -6.00 23.03 6.40
CA SER A 215 -7.47 23.13 6.38
C SER A 215 -7.99 24.31 7.21
N LYS A 216 -9.31 24.58 7.12
CA LYS A 216 -10.04 25.59 7.89
C LYS A 216 -9.50 27.02 7.72
N THR A 217 -9.00 27.36 6.53
CA THR A 217 -8.50 28.70 6.23
C THR A 217 -9.57 29.81 6.30
N ASP A 218 -10.83 29.43 6.25
CA ASP A 218 -12.00 30.30 6.48
C ASP A 218 -12.20 30.69 7.95
N LEU A 219 -11.75 29.83 8.87
CA LEU A 219 -11.99 29.99 10.31
C LEU A 219 -10.86 30.78 10.99
N TYR A 220 -9.62 30.64 10.54
CA TYR A 220 -8.45 31.22 11.19
C TYR A 220 -7.81 32.34 10.35
N PRO A 221 -7.95 33.62 10.75
CA PRO A 221 -7.47 34.76 9.94
C PRO A 221 -5.95 34.77 9.69
N HIS A 222 -5.18 34.12 10.58
CA HIS A 222 -3.71 34.10 10.50
C HIS A 222 -3.15 32.87 9.78
N TRP A 223 -3.97 32.12 9.06
CA TRP A 223 -3.57 30.89 8.38
C TRP A 223 -2.34 31.03 7.47
N ARG A 224 -2.12 32.24 6.87
CA ARG A 224 -0.94 32.49 6.04
C ARG A 224 0.36 32.46 6.83
N GLN A 225 0.34 32.93 8.09
CA GLN A 225 1.51 32.90 8.99
C GLN A 225 1.83 31.47 9.40
N ILE A 226 0.81 30.66 9.68
CA ILE A 226 0.95 29.22 9.97
C ILE A 226 1.52 28.50 8.76
N LEU A 227 0.97 28.73 7.55
CA LEU A 227 1.46 28.13 6.31
C LEU A 227 2.94 28.44 6.05
N ASP A 228 3.38 29.70 6.28
CA ASP A 228 4.76 30.10 6.08
C ASP A 228 5.69 29.49 7.15
N ALA A 229 5.25 29.38 8.39
CA ALA A 229 5.96 28.68 9.46
C ALA A 229 6.14 27.18 9.15
N ASP A 230 5.08 26.53 8.69
CA ASP A 230 5.08 25.11 8.30
C ASP A 230 6.00 24.83 7.12
N ARG A 231 6.04 25.71 6.12
CA ARG A 231 7.05 25.64 5.05
C ARG A 231 8.47 25.67 5.60
N GLY A 232 8.69 26.52 6.59
CA GLY A 232 9.98 26.57 7.30
C GLY A 232 10.30 25.30 8.09
N HIS A 233 9.30 24.67 8.73
CA HIS A 233 9.46 23.38 9.40
C HIS A 233 9.80 22.26 8.40
N PHE A 234 9.09 22.20 7.28
CA PHE A 234 9.34 21.20 6.23
C PHE A 234 10.74 21.33 5.64
N GLN A 235 11.19 22.55 5.33
CA GLN A 235 12.55 22.80 4.85
C GLN A 235 13.61 22.32 5.85
N ARG A 236 13.44 22.64 7.15
CA ARG A 236 14.36 22.20 8.21
C ARG A 236 14.35 20.68 8.39
N ALA A 237 13.20 20.05 8.18
CA ALA A 237 13.03 18.60 8.24
C ALA A 237 13.51 17.86 6.97
N GLY A 238 13.91 18.58 5.91
CA GLY A 238 14.29 17.99 4.63
C GLY A 238 13.11 17.42 3.84
N LEU A 239 11.90 17.89 4.12
CA LEU A 239 10.67 17.44 3.46
C LEU A 239 10.34 18.37 2.29
N ASP A 240 10.41 17.82 1.07
CA ASP A 240 10.06 18.53 -0.17
C ASP A 240 8.69 18.06 -0.66
N LEU A 241 7.63 18.62 -0.07
CA LEU A 241 6.25 18.34 -0.47
C LEU A 241 5.41 19.62 -0.48
N PRO A 242 4.41 19.71 -1.38
CA PRO A 242 3.55 20.89 -1.48
C PRO A 242 2.65 21.03 -0.25
N LEU A 243 2.51 22.27 0.22
CA LEU A 243 1.53 22.67 1.23
C LEU A 243 0.43 23.47 0.56
N ILE A 244 -0.80 22.95 0.54
CA ILE A 244 -1.96 23.53 -0.14
C ILE A 244 -2.97 24.00 0.90
N PRO A 245 -3.22 25.32 1.02
CA PRO A 245 -4.25 25.84 1.92
C PRO A 245 -5.64 25.58 1.32
N ILE A 246 -6.57 25.07 2.15
CA ILE A 246 -7.93 24.73 1.72
C ILE A 246 -8.99 25.15 2.74
N SER A 247 -10.20 25.45 2.23
CA SER A 247 -11.42 25.56 3.04
C SER A 247 -12.53 24.66 2.49
N SER A 248 -12.87 23.63 3.24
CA SER A 248 -13.98 22.75 2.90
C SER A 248 -15.34 23.44 2.99
N VAL A 249 -15.46 24.43 3.86
CA VAL A 249 -16.69 25.24 4.02
C VAL A 249 -16.90 26.14 2.82
N LEU A 250 -15.89 26.91 2.41
CA LEU A 250 -15.96 27.75 1.20
C LEU A 250 -16.25 26.90 -0.05
N ARG A 251 -15.61 25.73 -0.17
CA ARG A 251 -15.86 24.77 -1.25
C ARG A 251 -17.34 24.34 -1.31
N SER A 252 -17.90 23.92 -0.17
CA SER A 252 -19.30 23.49 -0.09
C SER A 252 -20.26 24.64 -0.41
N HIS A 253 -19.94 25.88 -0.02
CA HIS A 253 -20.71 27.07 -0.38
C HIS A 253 -20.61 27.39 -1.86
N ALA A 254 -19.40 27.37 -2.42
CA ALA A 254 -19.16 27.58 -3.84
C ALA A 254 -19.98 26.62 -4.71
N LEU A 255 -20.02 25.34 -4.35
CA LEU A 255 -20.81 24.33 -5.06
C LEU A 255 -22.31 24.61 -5.01
N ARG A 256 -22.84 25.01 -3.84
CA ARG A 256 -24.27 25.30 -3.68
C ARG A 256 -24.71 26.58 -4.43
N LEU A 257 -23.86 27.58 -4.44
CA LEU A 257 -24.16 28.91 -5.06
C LEU A 257 -23.74 28.97 -6.51
N GLY A 258 -22.91 28.06 -7.00
CA GLY A 258 -22.28 28.14 -8.31
C GLY A 258 -21.28 29.31 -8.42
N ASP A 259 -20.69 29.72 -7.29
CA ASP A 259 -19.81 30.86 -7.17
C ASP A 259 -18.35 30.48 -7.46
N LYS A 260 -17.80 31.02 -8.57
CA LYS A 260 -16.43 30.72 -9.00
C LYS A 260 -15.36 31.47 -8.19
N GLU A 261 -15.68 32.59 -7.57
CA GLU A 261 -14.74 33.35 -6.74
C GLU A 261 -14.52 32.60 -5.43
N LEU A 262 -15.60 32.13 -4.78
CA LEU A 262 -15.52 31.26 -3.62
C LEU A 262 -14.83 29.93 -3.94
N GLU A 263 -15.05 29.38 -5.14
CA GLU A 263 -14.36 28.18 -5.60
C GLU A 263 -12.85 28.40 -5.67
N ALA A 264 -12.40 29.50 -6.25
CA ALA A 264 -10.98 29.86 -6.33
C ALA A 264 -10.38 30.11 -4.93
N GLU A 265 -11.11 30.82 -4.06
CA GLU A 265 -10.67 31.12 -2.70
C GLU A 265 -10.59 29.86 -1.81
N SER A 266 -11.37 28.83 -2.12
CA SER A 266 -11.39 27.57 -1.35
C SER A 266 -10.09 26.77 -1.41
N GLY A 267 -9.17 27.06 -2.36
CA GLY A 267 -7.91 26.33 -2.55
C GLY A 267 -8.05 24.98 -3.27
N PHE A 268 -9.27 24.52 -3.56
CA PHE A 268 -9.49 23.21 -4.21
C PHE A 268 -9.01 23.17 -5.66
N LEU A 269 -8.84 24.30 -6.34
CA LEU A 269 -8.28 24.33 -7.70
C LEU A 269 -6.81 23.87 -7.69
N ASP A 270 -6.00 24.32 -6.72
CA ASP A 270 -4.61 23.91 -6.58
C ASP A 270 -4.51 22.43 -6.21
N LEU A 271 -5.41 21.95 -5.34
CA LEU A 271 -5.51 20.54 -5.02
C LEU A 271 -5.84 19.68 -6.25
N TYR A 272 -6.82 20.07 -7.07
CA TYR A 272 -7.15 19.36 -8.31
C TYR A 272 -5.98 19.35 -9.29
N GLN A 273 -5.21 20.44 -9.36
CA GLN A 273 -4.00 20.47 -10.17
C GLN A 273 -2.96 19.48 -9.66
N PHE A 274 -2.70 19.45 -8.34
CA PHE A 274 -1.80 18.48 -7.73
C PHE A 274 -2.24 17.04 -8.03
N LEU A 275 -3.51 16.70 -7.80
CA LEU A 275 -4.04 15.36 -8.04
C LEU A 275 -3.88 14.95 -9.50
N ARG A 276 -4.18 15.86 -10.45
CA ARG A 276 -4.04 15.59 -11.88
C ARG A 276 -2.58 15.36 -12.29
N ASP A 277 -1.68 16.26 -11.87
CA ASP A 277 -0.32 16.29 -12.41
C ASP A 277 0.61 15.31 -11.70
N ASN A 278 0.39 15.04 -10.41
CA ASN A 278 1.26 14.19 -9.60
C ASN A 278 0.68 12.79 -9.30
N VAL A 279 -0.62 12.61 -9.40
CA VAL A 279 -1.27 11.33 -9.04
C VAL A 279 -1.80 10.65 -10.30
N VAL A 280 -2.77 11.25 -10.98
CA VAL A 280 -3.41 10.64 -12.14
C VAL A 280 -2.41 10.47 -13.30
N ALA A 281 -1.61 11.50 -13.62
CA ALA A 281 -0.61 11.41 -14.69
C ALA A 281 0.46 10.35 -14.42
N ARG A 282 0.85 10.17 -13.16
CA ARG A 282 1.81 9.13 -12.75
C ARG A 282 1.20 7.73 -12.84
N ALA A 283 -0.02 7.53 -12.35
CA ALA A 283 -0.75 6.27 -12.47
C ALA A 283 -0.98 5.87 -13.93
N GLU A 284 -1.33 6.83 -14.81
CA GLU A 284 -1.43 6.58 -16.25
C GLU A 284 -0.09 6.20 -16.88
N SER A 285 1.00 6.82 -16.45
CA SER A 285 2.35 6.48 -16.94
C SER A 285 2.74 5.05 -16.53
N ASN A 286 2.50 4.67 -15.28
CA ASN A 286 2.77 3.32 -14.78
C ASN A 286 1.93 2.28 -15.53
N THR A 287 0.63 2.54 -15.74
CA THR A 287 -0.25 1.65 -16.50
C THR A 287 0.25 1.47 -17.95
N ARG A 288 0.64 2.56 -18.63
CA ARG A 288 1.19 2.50 -19.99
C ARG A 288 2.47 1.67 -20.04
N ARG A 289 3.34 1.85 -19.07
CA ARG A 289 4.59 1.09 -18.95
C ARG A 289 4.31 -0.39 -18.76
N ALA A 290 3.45 -0.77 -17.80
CA ALA A 290 3.08 -2.17 -17.56
C ALA A 290 2.48 -2.83 -18.80
N VAL A 291 1.56 -2.14 -19.51
CA VAL A 291 1.00 -2.65 -20.77
C VAL A 291 2.06 -2.82 -21.84
N ALA A 292 2.97 -1.84 -21.99
CA ALA A 292 4.06 -1.94 -22.96
C ALA A 292 4.94 -3.17 -22.70
N MET A 293 5.26 -3.44 -21.43
CA MET A 293 6.06 -4.58 -21.02
C MET A 293 5.35 -5.92 -21.28
N ASP A 294 4.05 -6.03 -20.93
CA ASP A 294 3.28 -7.24 -21.21
C ASP A 294 3.18 -7.53 -22.72
N VAL A 295 2.96 -6.50 -23.54
CA VAL A 295 2.90 -6.64 -25.00
C VAL A 295 4.28 -7.01 -25.58
N ARG A 296 5.36 -6.35 -25.17
CA ARG A 296 6.73 -6.64 -25.64
C ARG A 296 7.17 -8.05 -25.26
N SER A 297 6.89 -8.46 -24.04
CA SER A 297 7.15 -9.83 -23.61
C SER A 297 6.40 -10.85 -24.48
N ALA A 298 5.10 -10.64 -24.72
CA ALA A 298 4.33 -11.51 -25.61
C ALA A 298 4.87 -11.50 -27.05
N ALA A 299 5.23 -10.33 -27.57
CA ALA A 299 5.81 -10.18 -28.90
C ALA A 299 7.16 -10.91 -29.03
N ALA A 300 8.03 -10.85 -28.02
CA ALA A 300 9.29 -11.58 -28.00
C ALA A 300 9.10 -13.10 -28.06
N HIS A 301 8.16 -13.63 -27.27
CA HIS A 301 7.83 -15.05 -27.27
C HIS A 301 7.27 -15.51 -28.63
N LEU A 302 6.37 -14.74 -29.25
CA LEU A 302 5.81 -15.03 -30.56
C LEU A 302 6.89 -14.91 -31.67
N THR A 303 7.77 -13.91 -31.59
CA THR A 303 8.86 -13.72 -32.55
C THR A 303 9.84 -14.87 -32.50
N LEU A 304 10.16 -15.41 -31.32
CA LEU A 304 11.03 -16.58 -31.17
C LEU A 304 10.43 -17.80 -31.87
N GLU A 305 9.15 -18.08 -31.66
CA GLU A 305 8.45 -19.22 -32.27
C GLU A 305 8.36 -19.09 -33.78
N MET A 306 7.84 -17.98 -34.30
CA MET A 306 7.69 -17.70 -35.72
C MET A 306 9.05 -17.61 -36.43
N GLY A 307 10.06 -16.98 -35.81
CA GLY A 307 11.40 -16.84 -36.37
C GLY A 307 12.09 -18.18 -36.51
N SER A 308 11.92 -19.06 -35.52
CA SER A 308 12.48 -20.43 -35.57
C SER A 308 11.84 -21.28 -36.68
N GLU A 309 10.51 -21.22 -36.82
CA GLU A 309 9.76 -21.88 -37.89
C GLU A 309 10.16 -21.33 -39.27
N LEU A 310 10.20 -20.01 -39.42
CA LEU A 310 10.54 -19.34 -40.66
C LEU A 310 11.97 -19.68 -41.12
N ALA A 311 12.94 -19.74 -40.22
CA ALA A 311 14.30 -20.11 -40.50
C ALA A 311 14.40 -21.55 -41.05
N ALA A 312 13.68 -22.48 -40.41
CA ALA A 312 13.63 -23.87 -40.85
C ALA A 312 12.99 -24.05 -42.25
N LEU A 313 11.95 -23.27 -42.56
CA LEU A 313 11.27 -23.29 -43.85
C LEU A 313 12.10 -22.67 -44.98
N LYS A 314 12.87 -21.60 -44.69
CA LYS A 314 13.70 -20.91 -45.69
C LYS A 314 14.97 -21.68 -46.04
N ASP A 315 15.57 -22.35 -45.09
CA ASP A 315 16.78 -23.13 -45.27
C ASP A 315 16.72 -24.45 -44.48
N PRO A 316 16.18 -25.51 -45.08
CA PRO A 316 16.12 -26.82 -44.46
C PRO A 316 17.49 -27.41 -44.07
N SER A 317 18.59 -26.94 -44.66
CA SER A 317 19.92 -27.39 -44.29
C SER A 317 20.37 -26.88 -42.94
N THR A 318 19.83 -25.72 -42.51
CA THR A 318 20.09 -25.14 -41.19
C THR A 318 19.08 -25.58 -40.14
N ALA A 319 17.98 -26.22 -40.51
CA ALA A 319 16.93 -26.67 -39.60
C ALA A 319 17.46 -27.61 -38.51
N GLN A 320 18.40 -28.51 -38.84
CA GLN A 320 19.02 -29.38 -37.84
C GLN A 320 19.88 -28.61 -36.83
N ALA A 321 20.59 -27.58 -37.29
CA ALA A 321 21.35 -26.71 -36.39
C ALA A 321 20.43 -25.86 -35.50
N ALA A 322 19.32 -25.36 -36.03
CA ALA A 322 18.31 -24.64 -35.29
C ALA A 322 17.64 -25.53 -34.22
N VAL A 323 17.25 -26.76 -34.58
CA VAL A 323 16.71 -27.76 -33.62
C VAL A 323 17.73 -28.06 -32.53
N ALA A 324 19.02 -28.27 -32.88
CA ALA A 324 20.08 -28.49 -31.90
C ALA A 324 20.31 -27.25 -30.98
N GLY A 325 20.14 -26.03 -31.53
CA GLY A 325 20.17 -24.78 -30.76
C GLY A 325 19.03 -24.70 -29.76
N LEU A 326 17.81 -24.94 -30.21
CA LEU A 326 16.59 -24.95 -29.34
C LEU A 326 16.62 -26.06 -28.29
N GLN A 327 17.19 -27.24 -28.65
CA GLN A 327 17.39 -28.31 -27.65
C GLN A 327 18.38 -27.92 -26.56
N ARG A 328 19.44 -27.18 -26.91
CA ARG A 328 20.39 -26.62 -25.92
C ARG A 328 19.72 -25.55 -25.07
N ALA A 329 18.95 -24.65 -25.68
CA ALA A 329 18.17 -23.64 -24.97
C ALA A 329 17.13 -24.28 -24.04
N ARG A 330 16.46 -25.36 -24.50
CA ARG A 330 15.56 -26.15 -23.67
C ARG A 330 16.27 -26.76 -22.47
N ALA A 331 17.42 -27.41 -22.69
CA ALA A 331 18.19 -28.00 -21.59
C ALA A 331 18.67 -26.93 -20.61
N ALA A 332 19.07 -25.75 -21.09
CA ALA A 332 19.42 -24.61 -20.25
C ALA A 332 18.22 -24.07 -19.45
N ALA A 333 17.05 -23.98 -20.08
CA ALA A 333 15.82 -23.54 -19.41
C ALA A 333 15.29 -24.60 -18.41
N GLU A 334 15.41 -25.89 -18.73
CA GLU A 334 15.12 -26.98 -17.79
C GLU A 334 16.12 -26.97 -16.60
N GLU A 335 17.38 -26.64 -16.86
CA GLU A 335 18.39 -26.45 -15.82
C GLU A 335 18.11 -25.19 -14.99
N LEU A 336 17.67 -24.10 -15.61
CA LEU A 336 17.17 -22.93 -14.92
C LEU A 336 15.97 -23.29 -14.04
N HIS A 337 15.01 -24.05 -14.59
CA HIS A 337 13.84 -24.52 -13.82
C HIS A 337 14.26 -25.48 -12.70
N LYS A 338 15.26 -26.32 -12.87
CA LYS A 338 15.84 -27.14 -11.78
C LYS A 338 16.67 -26.32 -10.79
N LYS A 339 17.44 -25.33 -11.28
CA LYS A 339 18.14 -24.34 -10.46
C LYS A 339 17.18 -23.31 -9.84
N THR A 340 15.89 -23.34 -10.22
CA THR A 340 14.80 -22.66 -9.50
C THR A 340 14.83 -23.01 -8.01
N SER A 341 15.33 -24.16 -7.62
CA SER A 341 15.58 -24.50 -6.22
C SER A 341 16.62 -23.57 -5.55
N LEU A 342 17.61 -23.03 -6.27
CA LEU A 342 18.65 -22.18 -5.68
C LEU A 342 18.14 -20.77 -5.39
N TRP A 343 17.43 -20.12 -6.34
CA TRP A 343 16.84 -18.80 -6.07
C TRP A 343 15.68 -18.90 -5.06
N GLN A 344 14.89 -19.99 -5.11
CA GLN A 344 13.87 -20.26 -4.10
C GLN A 344 14.48 -20.45 -2.71
N GLN A 345 15.62 -21.14 -2.63
CA GLN A 345 16.38 -21.24 -1.41
C GLN A 345 16.90 -19.87 -0.97
N SER A 346 17.54 -19.11 -1.87
CA SER A 346 18.02 -17.76 -1.57
C SER A 346 16.88 -16.81 -1.15
N LEU A 347 15.72 -16.91 -1.79
CA LEU A 347 14.52 -16.18 -1.37
C LEU A 347 14.05 -16.66 0.00
N GLY A 348 14.02 -17.97 0.25
CA GLY A 348 13.62 -18.56 1.51
C GLY A 348 14.54 -18.14 2.66
N ASP A 349 15.84 -18.24 2.45
CA ASP A 349 16.87 -17.85 3.42
C ASP A 349 16.82 -16.33 3.66
N GLY A 350 16.74 -15.52 2.58
CA GLY A 350 16.62 -14.07 2.68
C GLY A 350 15.35 -13.60 3.42
N ILE A 351 14.22 -14.26 3.21
CA ILE A 351 12.97 -13.99 3.96
C ILE A 351 13.10 -14.42 5.44
N ALA A 352 13.78 -15.52 5.72
CA ALA A 352 13.99 -15.97 7.09
C ALA A 352 14.91 -15.00 7.86
N ASP A 353 16.01 -14.57 7.22
CA ASP A 353 16.94 -13.59 7.78
C ASP A 353 16.23 -12.25 7.99
N LEU A 354 15.49 -11.78 7.00
CA LEU A 354 14.71 -10.54 7.10
C LEU A 354 13.68 -10.61 8.22
N ALA A 355 12.99 -11.74 8.40
CA ALA A 355 12.05 -11.94 9.50
C ALA A 355 12.73 -11.87 10.87
N ALA A 356 13.93 -12.42 10.99
CA ALA A 356 14.71 -12.37 12.21
C ALA A 356 15.21 -10.94 12.51
N ASP A 357 15.67 -10.23 11.49
CA ASP A 357 16.15 -8.86 11.59
C ASP A 357 15.01 -7.89 11.99
N ILE A 358 13.81 -8.03 11.38
CA ILE A 358 12.62 -7.23 11.73
C ILE A 358 12.23 -7.46 13.20
N ASP A 359 12.20 -8.71 13.64
CA ASP A 359 11.86 -9.06 15.02
C ASP A 359 12.91 -8.51 16.01
N HIS A 360 14.19 -8.53 15.61
CA HIS A 360 15.27 -7.98 16.41
C HIS A 360 15.19 -6.45 16.53
N ASP A 361 15.00 -5.73 15.41
CA ASP A 361 14.87 -4.27 15.40
C ASP A 361 13.65 -3.81 16.22
N LEU A 362 12.49 -4.49 16.06
CA LEU A 362 11.29 -4.20 16.85
C LEU A 362 11.57 -4.33 18.36
N ARG A 363 12.18 -5.45 18.77
CA ARG A 363 12.50 -5.67 20.18
C ARG A 363 13.51 -4.67 20.73
N ASP A 364 14.49 -4.25 19.93
CA ASP A 364 15.45 -3.25 20.36
C ASP A 364 14.79 -1.89 20.56
N ARG A 365 13.91 -1.47 19.66
CA ARG A 365 13.11 -0.25 19.78
C ARG A 365 12.21 -0.29 21.02
N LEU A 366 11.45 -1.37 21.21
CA LEU A 366 10.57 -1.54 22.36
C LEU A 366 11.36 -1.58 23.70
N ARG A 367 12.56 -2.17 23.73
CA ARG A 367 13.43 -2.13 24.92
C ARG A 367 13.86 -0.70 25.28
N ARG A 368 14.17 0.13 24.28
CA ARG A 368 14.53 1.55 24.53
C ARG A 368 13.36 2.31 25.13
N VAL A 369 12.18 2.17 24.55
CA VAL A 369 10.94 2.79 25.05
C VAL A 369 10.60 2.27 26.46
N THR A 370 10.68 0.97 26.70
CA THR A 370 10.42 0.36 28.02
C THR A 370 11.37 0.91 29.07
N ARG A 371 12.66 1.05 28.77
CA ARG A 371 13.66 1.60 29.70
C ARG A 371 13.34 3.03 30.07
N GLN A 372 13.03 3.87 29.07
CA GLN A 372 12.68 5.28 29.29
C GLN A 372 11.39 5.41 30.12
N ALA A 373 10.38 4.56 29.85
CA ALA A 373 9.16 4.51 30.65
C ALA A 373 9.45 4.11 32.11
N GLU A 374 10.32 3.13 32.33
CA GLU A 374 10.70 2.70 33.69
C GLU A 374 11.47 3.78 34.46
N GLU A 375 12.34 4.53 33.78
CA GLU A 375 13.04 5.69 34.36
C GLU A 375 12.04 6.78 34.77
N THR A 376 11.07 7.11 33.91
CA THR A 376 10.00 8.08 34.22
C THR A 376 9.14 7.62 35.43
N VAL A 377 8.83 6.33 35.52
CA VAL A 377 8.11 5.74 36.66
C VAL A 377 8.92 5.83 37.96
N ASP A 378 10.25 5.70 37.88
CA ASP A 378 11.13 5.83 39.06
C ASP A 378 11.25 7.26 39.58
N GLU A 379 11.10 8.25 38.71
CA GLU A 379 11.15 9.67 39.08
C GLU A 379 9.81 10.18 39.66
N GLY A 380 8.67 9.64 39.16
CA GLY A 380 7.31 10.08 39.49
C GLY A 380 6.56 9.22 40.53
N ASP A 381 5.29 9.59 40.78
CA ASP A 381 4.32 8.75 41.51
C ASP A 381 3.26 8.24 40.51
N PRO A 382 3.35 6.96 40.08
CA PRO A 382 2.41 6.40 39.10
C PRO A 382 0.93 6.53 39.48
N GLY A 383 0.64 6.72 40.76
CA GLY A 383 -0.73 6.96 41.21
C GLY A 383 -1.28 8.33 40.84
N LYS A 384 -0.43 9.25 40.37
CA LYS A 384 -0.84 10.60 39.95
C LYS A 384 -0.61 10.85 38.47
N ASP A 385 0.49 10.28 37.95
CA ASP A 385 1.03 10.65 36.64
C ASP A 385 0.77 9.53 35.59
N TRP A 386 0.02 8.47 35.96
CA TRP A 386 -0.16 7.29 35.11
C TRP A 386 -0.79 7.58 33.77
N ASP A 387 -1.78 8.47 33.71
CA ASP A 387 -2.46 8.81 32.46
C ASP A 387 -1.49 9.48 31.47
N VAL A 388 -0.63 10.39 31.98
CA VAL A 388 0.38 11.08 31.16
C VAL A 388 1.48 10.12 30.69
N VAL A 389 1.94 9.23 31.59
CA VAL A 389 2.93 8.21 31.23
C VAL A 389 2.35 7.21 30.24
N GLY A 390 1.09 6.84 30.38
CA GLY A 390 0.38 5.94 29.50
C GLY A 390 0.24 6.51 28.08
N GLU A 391 -0.18 7.76 27.96
CA GLU A 391 -0.30 8.44 26.66
C GLU A 391 1.05 8.57 25.96
N TRP A 392 2.09 8.98 26.68
CA TRP A 392 3.45 9.04 26.14
C TRP A 392 3.95 7.65 25.69
N LEU A 393 3.73 6.62 26.51
CA LEU A 393 4.15 5.24 26.20
C LEU A 393 3.44 4.70 24.95
N GLU A 394 2.15 4.96 24.80
CA GLU A 394 1.38 4.57 23.61
C GLU A 394 1.96 5.24 22.35
N GLN A 395 2.30 6.53 22.43
CA GLN A 395 2.87 7.28 21.32
C GLN A 395 4.25 6.77 20.92
N GLU A 396 5.14 6.54 21.89
CA GLU A 396 6.49 6.04 21.62
C GLU A 396 6.48 4.62 21.04
N ILE A 397 5.58 3.76 21.54
CA ILE A 397 5.40 2.42 20.99
C ILE A 397 4.83 2.48 19.56
N ALA A 398 3.84 3.33 19.30
CA ALA A 398 3.31 3.52 17.95
C ALA A 398 4.39 4.02 16.98
N THR A 399 5.22 4.95 17.40
CA THR A 399 6.39 5.45 16.63
C THR A 399 7.39 4.33 16.37
N ALA A 400 7.73 3.54 17.39
CA ALA A 400 8.65 2.41 17.26
C ALA A 400 8.14 1.34 16.27
N ILE A 401 6.84 1.05 16.28
CA ILE A 401 6.20 0.14 15.32
C ILE A 401 6.23 0.73 13.91
N GLY A 402 5.91 2.02 13.76
CA GLY A 402 5.92 2.71 12.47
C GLY A 402 7.30 2.70 11.83
N ASP A 403 8.32 3.05 12.59
CA ASP A 403 9.71 3.04 12.14
C ASP A 403 10.20 1.63 11.76
N ASN A 404 9.83 0.61 12.56
CA ASN A 404 10.13 -0.78 12.24
C ASN A 404 9.44 -1.21 10.94
N PHE A 405 8.20 -0.78 10.72
CA PHE A 405 7.44 -1.08 9.51
C PHE A 405 8.08 -0.45 8.27
N VAL A 406 8.46 0.84 8.32
CA VAL A 406 9.15 1.53 7.21
C VAL A 406 10.46 0.82 6.90
N TRP A 407 11.25 0.53 7.90
CA TRP A 407 12.53 -0.18 7.73
C TRP A 407 12.34 -1.59 7.13
N ALA A 408 11.31 -2.32 7.59
CA ALA A 408 10.97 -3.65 7.06
C ALA A 408 10.54 -3.59 5.59
N HIS A 409 9.79 -2.55 5.21
CA HIS A 409 9.36 -2.33 3.83
C HIS A 409 10.55 -2.10 2.90
N ASP A 410 11.46 -1.17 3.25
CA ASP A 410 12.67 -0.89 2.46
C ASP A 410 13.54 -2.14 2.29
N ARG A 411 13.68 -2.94 3.34
CA ARG A 411 14.44 -4.18 3.30
C ARG A 411 13.76 -5.26 2.45
N ALA A 412 12.44 -5.34 2.48
CA ALA A 412 11.69 -6.27 1.64
C ALA A 412 11.82 -5.91 0.14
N GLN A 413 11.76 -4.62 -0.19
CA GLN A 413 12.02 -4.13 -1.56
C GLN A 413 13.44 -4.48 -2.01
N TRP A 414 14.45 -4.16 -1.20
CA TRP A 414 15.83 -4.51 -1.50
C TRP A 414 16.03 -6.02 -1.73
N LEU A 415 15.43 -6.87 -0.89
CA LEU A 415 15.50 -8.33 -1.07
C LEU A 415 14.87 -8.75 -2.39
N ALA A 416 13.73 -8.15 -2.73
CA ALA A 416 13.04 -8.40 -3.98
C ALA A 416 13.93 -8.04 -5.19
N GLU A 417 14.58 -6.87 -5.17
CA GLU A 417 15.53 -6.43 -6.20
C GLU A 417 16.71 -7.39 -6.35
N VAL A 418 17.31 -7.83 -5.23
CA VAL A 418 18.43 -8.78 -5.24
C VAL A 418 18.01 -10.12 -5.84
N VAL A 419 16.83 -10.62 -5.51
CA VAL A 419 16.31 -11.88 -6.07
C VAL A 419 16.04 -11.73 -7.57
N ALA A 420 15.48 -10.58 -7.98
CA ALA A 420 15.25 -10.27 -9.40
C ALA A 420 16.54 -10.22 -10.21
N GLN A 421 17.53 -9.50 -9.71
CA GLN A 421 18.83 -9.42 -10.38
C GLN A 421 19.46 -10.82 -10.53
N HIS A 422 19.42 -11.64 -9.49
CA HIS A 422 19.93 -13.02 -9.52
C HIS A 422 19.19 -13.90 -10.54
N PHE A 423 17.87 -13.71 -10.64
CA PHE A 423 17.04 -14.40 -11.63
C PHE A 423 17.37 -13.94 -13.05
N ALA A 424 17.52 -12.62 -13.28
CA ALA A 424 17.89 -12.03 -14.55
C ALA A 424 19.27 -12.50 -15.03
N GLU A 425 20.29 -12.42 -14.17
CA GLU A 425 21.65 -12.91 -14.50
C GLU A 425 21.68 -14.39 -14.88
N THR A 426 20.85 -15.20 -14.22
CA THR A 426 20.74 -16.64 -14.52
C THR A 426 19.91 -16.86 -15.80
N GLY A 427 18.92 -16.03 -16.05
CA GLY A 427 18.05 -16.07 -17.24
C GLY A 427 18.76 -15.63 -18.52
N ASP A 428 19.54 -14.58 -18.50
CA ASP A 428 20.30 -14.06 -19.66
C ASP A 428 21.30 -15.10 -20.21
N VAL A 429 21.90 -15.88 -19.32
CA VAL A 429 22.79 -16.98 -19.73
C VAL A 429 22.01 -18.14 -20.36
N ALA A 430 20.77 -18.38 -19.91
CA ALA A 430 19.94 -19.49 -20.37
C ALA A 430 19.11 -19.15 -21.62
N LEU A 431 18.74 -17.89 -21.79
CA LEU A 431 17.75 -17.41 -22.77
C LEU A 431 18.15 -16.07 -23.42
N PRO A 432 19.25 -16.00 -24.19
CA PRO A 432 19.81 -14.74 -24.72
C PRO A 432 18.88 -13.99 -25.69
N HIS A 433 17.72 -14.51 -26.02
CA HIS A 433 16.73 -13.90 -26.93
C HIS A 433 15.38 -13.57 -26.31
N LEU A 434 15.21 -13.86 -25.00
CA LEU A 434 14.04 -13.49 -24.25
C LEU A 434 14.51 -12.54 -23.15
N ASP A 435 13.96 -11.34 -23.14
CA ASP A 435 14.29 -10.33 -22.15
C ASP A 435 13.68 -10.76 -20.80
N VAL A 436 14.39 -11.64 -20.10
CA VAL A 436 14.00 -12.17 -18.77
C VAL A 436 14.38 -11.15 -17.69
N ALA A 437 15.16 -10.14 -18.05
CA ALA A 437 15.70 -9.12 -17.16
C ALA A 437 14.72 -7.98 -16.87
N ASP A 438 13.50 -8.02 -17.43
CA ASP A 438 12.51 -6.97 -17.20
C ASP A 438 11.92 -7.07 -15.79
N THR A 439 12.58 -6.38 -14.86
CA THR A 439 12.26 -6.41 -13.41
C THR A 439 11.27 -5.33 -12.99
N ASP A 440 10.80 -4.47 -13.89
CA ASP A 440 9.98 -3.31 -13.54
C ASP A 440 8.55 -3.63 -13.04
N GLY A 441 7.95 -4.75 -13.46
CA GLY A 441 6.67 -5.26 -12.89
C GLY A 441 6.83 -6.06 -11.59
N PHE A 442 8.04 -6.21 -11.15
CA PHE A 442 8.48 -7.10 -10.09
C PHE A 442 8.14 -6.59 -8.69
N LEU A 443 8.10 -5.27 -8.48
CA LEU A 443 7.72 -4.66 -7.21
C LEU A 443 6.19 -4.54 -7.03
N GLU A 444 5.39 -4.77 -8.08
CA GLU A 444 3.92 -4.82 -7.94
C GLU A 444 3.44 -5.83 -6.90
N PRO A 445 3.98 -7.06 -6.80
CA PRO A 445 3.62 -7.99 -5.74
C PRO A 445 3.98 -7.49 -4.34
N VAL A 446 5.04 -6.69 -4.19
CA VAL A 446 5.43 -6.09 -2.90
C VAL A 446 4.50 -4.92 -2.57
N GLY A 447 4.07 -4.13 -3.57
CA GLY A 447 3.02 -3.12 -3.42
C GLY A 447 1.65 -3.72 -3.09
N ALA A 448 1.30 -4.87 -3.65
CA ALA A 448 0.07 -5.62 -3.36
C ALA A 448 0.00 -6.17 -1.91
N LEU A 449 1.12 -6.17 -1.16
CA LEU A 449 1.12 -6.50 0.28
C LEU A 449 0.27 -5.55 1.11
N ALA A 450 0.06 -4.38 0.61
CA ALA A 450 -0.79 -3.39 1.20
C ALA A 450 -2.26 -3.55 0.77
N ASP A 451 -2.61 -4.65 0.08
CA ASP A 451 -3.95 -4.80 -0.48
C ASP A 451 -5.02 -4.73 0.62
N LEU A 452 -5.87 -3.72 0.48
CA LEU A 452 -7.01 -3.45 1.36
C LEU A 452 -7.97 -4.64 1.48
N GLU A 453 -7.89 -5.59 0.53
CA GLU A 453 -8.74 -6.79 0.53
C GLU A 453 -8.45 -7.74 1.71
N SER A 454 -7.23 -7.73 2.25
CA SER A 454 -6.91 -8.61 3.39
C SER A 454 -7.48 -8.13 4.72
N GLY A 455 -8.00 -6.90 4.82
CA GLY A 455 -8.77 -6.40 5.97
C GLY A 455 -8.07 -6.43 7.33
N ARG A 456 -6.79 -6.77 7.39
CA ARG A 456 -6.05 -7.00 8.63
C ARG A 456 -5.36 -5.75 9.19
N ILE A 457 -6.06 -4.62 9.21
CA ILE A 457 -5.57 -3.39 9.86
C ILE A 457 -5.72 -3.47 11.39
N GLY A 458 -6.47 -4.47 11.89
CA GLY A 458 -7.03 -4.45 13.23
C GLY A 458 -6.15 -4.93 14.38
N ILE A 459 -4.96 -5.52 14.14
CA ILE A 459 -4.21 -6.16 15.24
C ILE A 459 -3.51 -5.14 16.12
N THR A 460 -2.90 -4.12 15.54
CA THR A 460 -2.28 -3.01 16.29
C THR A 460 -3.31 -2.21 17.08
N GLN A 461 -4.53 -2.05 16.54
CA GLN A 461 -5.65 -1.42 17.21
C GLN A 461 -6.10 -2.18 18.45
N LYS A 462 -6.23 -3.51 18.38
CA LYS A 462 -6.64 -4.34 19.53
C LYS A 462 -5.64 -4.29 20.66
N VAL A 463 -4.34 -4.27 20.34
CA VAL A 463 -3.28 -4.23 21.34
C VAL A 463 -3.25 -2.87 22.04
N LEU A 464 -3.36 -1.78 21.28
CA LEU A 464 -3.31 -0.43 21.83
C LEU A 464 -4.60 -0.01 22.56
N VAL A 465 -5.78 -0.37 22.05
CA VAL A 465 -7.08 -0.16 22.76
C VAL A 465 -7.20 -1.04 24.01
N GLY A 466 -6.60 -2.23 23.99
CA GLY A 466 -6.57 -3.13 25.14
C GLY A 466 -5.86 -2.54 26.37
N MET A 467 -4.93 -1.59 26.19
CA MET A 467 -4.22 -0.94 27.29
C MET A 467 -5.12 -0.02 28.12
N ARG A 468 -5.99 0.78 27.48
CA ARG A 468 -6.97 1.62 28.21
C ARG A 468 -8.01 0.80 28.98
N GLY A 469 -8.45 -0.34 28.41
CA GLY A 469 -9.51 -1.16 29.01
C GLY A 469 -9.04 -2.16 30.06
N SER A 470 -7.90 -2.87 29.82
CA SER A 470 -7.49 -3.97 30.71
C SER A 470 -6.39 -3.61 31.69
N TYR A 471 -5.42 -2.78 31.30
CA TYR A 471 -4.30 -2.42 32.18
C TYR A 471 -4.59 -1.18 33.04
N GLY A 472 -5.26 -0.16 32.50
CA GLY A 472 -5.76 0.98 33.26
C GLY A 472 -6.78 0.56 34.31
N GLY A 473 -7.67 -0.37 33.97
CA GLY A 473 -8.66 -0.94 34.89
C GLY A 473 -8.03 -1.73 36.03
N VAL A 474 -7.00 -2.56 35.78
CA VAL A 474 -6.32 -3.34 36.81
C VAL A 474 -5.55 -2.44 37.79
N LEU A 475 -4.91 -1.38 37.30
CA LEU A 475 -4.23 -0.40 38.16
C LEU A 475 -5.22 0.48 38.96
N MET A 476 -6.35 0.89 38.36
CA MET A 476 -7.43 1.61 39.07
C MET A 476 -8.13 0.71 40.07
N PHE A 477 -8.47 -0.54 39.75
CA PHE A 477 -9.11 -1.48 40.70
C PHE A 477 -8.15 -1.88 41.84
N GLY A 478 -6.84 -2.06 41.55
CA GLY A 478 -5.84 -2.27 42.60
C GLY A 478 -5.71 -1.09 43.57
N LEU A 479 -5.88 0.15 43.10
CA LEU A 479 -5.90 1.36 43.91
C LEU A 479 -7.16 1.51 44.74
N ILE A 480 -8.33 1.15 44.19
CA ILE A 480 -9.62 1.26 44.91
C ILE A 480 -9.74 0.20 45.99
N THR A 481 -9.24 -1.01 45.76
CA THR A 481 -9.27 -2.08 46.79
C THR A 481 -8.31 -1.82 47.94
N THR A 482 -7.20 -1.11 47.72
CA THR A 482 -6.31 -0.66 48.81
C THR A 482 -6.91 0.54 49.60
N MET A 483 -7.71 1.38 48.98
CA MET A 483 -8.44 2.45 49.68
C MET A 483 -9.61 1.92 50.55
N MET A 484 -10.30 0.87 50.10
CA MET A 484 -11.39 0.26 50.89
C MET A 484 -10.91 -0.62 52.06
N GLY A 485 -9.64 -1.05 52.05
CA GLY A 485 -9.04 -1.87 53.13
C GLY A 485 -8.60 -1.09 54.37
N MET A 486 -8.68 0.25 54.39
CA MET A 486 -8.21 1.08 55.50
C MET A 486 -9.33 1.66 56.40
N ALA A 487 -10.53 1.14 56.36
CA ALA A 487 -11.63 1.62 57.21
C ALA A 487 -11.90 0.69 58.40
N LEU A 488 -10.88 0.42 59.23
CA LEU A 488 -11.07 -0.11 60.59
C LEU A 488 -9.92 0.42 61.49
N VAL A 489 -9.91 1.71 61.72
CA VAL A 489 -9.10 2.29 62.81
C VAL A 489 -10.01 2.40 64.03
N ASN A 490 -9.68 1.61 65.03
CA ASN A 490 -10.30 1.59 66.32
C ASN A 490 -10.04 2.91 67.07
N PRO A 491 -11.05 3.62 67.64
CA PRO A 491 -10.90 4.95 68.21
C PRO A 491 -10.15 5.06 69.54
N ILE A 492 -9.55 3.98 70.03
CA ILE A 492 -8.93 3.97 71.37
C ILE A 492 -7.43 4.35 71.40
N SER A 493 -6.75 4.53 70.25
CA SER A 493 -5.33 4.84 70.20
C SER A 493 -4.95 6.29 69.85
N ILE A 494 -5.87 7.24 69.96
CA ILE A 494 -5.64 8.66 69.57
C ILE A 494 -4.79 9.44 70.58
N GLY A 495 -4.43 8.89 71.72
CA GLY A 495 -3.74 9.64 72.79
C GLY A 495 -2.18 9.59 72.80
N ALA A 496 -1.54 8.68 72.10
CA ALA A 496 -0.09 8.48 72.17
C ALA A 496 0.68 8.60 70.86
N GLY A 497 0.02 8.99 69.74
CA GLY A 497 0.51 8.75 68.38
C GLY A 497 1.02 9.97 67.60
N VAL A 498 0.95 11.19 68.11
CA VAL A 498 1.18 12.39 67.27
C VAL A 498 2.66 12.59 66.88
N LEU A 499 3.63 12.05 67.64
CA LEU A 499 5.05 12.17 67.30
C LEU A 499 5.65 10.92 66.60
N LEU A 500 5.02 9.74 66.74
CA LEU A 500 5.42 8.53 66.02
C LEU A 500 4.64 8.36 64.70
N GLY A 501 3.44 8.96 64.58
CA GLY A 501 2.55 8.84 63.42
C GLY A 501 3.08 9.47 62.15
N THR A 502 3.85 10.53 62.21
CA THR A 502 4.38 11.20 61.02
C THR A 502 5.48 10.38 60.29
N LYS A 503 6.28 9.64 61.07
CA LYS A 503 7.35 8.79 60.50
C LYS A 503 6.73 7.50 59.89
N ALA A 504 5.87 6.85 60.63
CA ALA A 504 5.15 5.67 60.16
C ALA A 504 4.24 5.99 58.95
N TYR A 505 3.58 7.12 58.90
CA TYR A 505 2.78 7.57 57.77
C TYR A 505 3.65 7.88 56.55
N ARG A 506 4.84 8.44 56.70
CA ARG A 506 5.77 8.67 55.61
C ARG A 506 6.36 7.36 55.09
N GLU A 507 6.71 6.44 55.96
CA GLU A 507 7.21 5.11 55.58
C GLU A 507 6.13 4.29 54.86
N ASP A 508 4.87 4.31 55.32
CA ASP A 508 3.77 3.65 54.65
C ASP A 508 3.49 4.27 53.26
N LYS A 509 3.49 5.58 53.15
CA LYS A 509 3.35 6.28 51.88
C LYS A 509 4.46 5.96 50.91
N GLN A 510 5.72 5.88 51.39
CA GLN A 510 6.85 5.46 50.54
C GLN A 510 6.74 4.01 50.09
N ALA A 511 6.31 3.11 50.97
CA ALA A 511 6.08 1.71 50.63
C ALA A 511 4.97 1.53 49.57
N GLN A 512 3.90 2.34 49.67
CA GLN A 512 2.83 2.37 48.68
C GLN A 512 3.32 2.87 47.31
N VAL A 513 4.13 3.94 47.27
CA VAL A 513 4.70 4.45 46.01
C VAL A 513 5.63 3.40 45.37
N LEU A 514 6.49 2.75 46.16
CA LEU A 514 7.36 1.68 45.66
C LEU A 514 6.57 0.50 45.08
N LYS A 515 5.48 0.10 45.74
CA LYS A 515 4.59 -0.95 45.24
C LYS A 515 3.95 -0.55 43.90
N ARG A 516 3.41 0.69 43.81
CA ARG A 516 2.85 1.24 42.56
C ARG A 516 3.87 1.29 41.43
N ARG A 517 5.11 1.71 41.70
CA ARG A 517 6.20 1.71 40.73
C ARG A 517 6.50 0.31 40.20
N ALA A 518 6.53 -0.70 41.09
CA ALA A 518 6.76 -2.08 40.69
C ALA A 518 5.60 -2.63 39.81
N GLU A 519 4.35 -2.33 40.19
CA GLU A 519 3.16 -2.70 39.40
C GLU A 519 3.13 -1.99 38.06
N ALA A 520 3.44 -0.69 37.99
CA ALA A 520 3.53 0.09 36.76
C ALA A 520 4.59 -0.47 35.81
N LYS A 521 5.80 -0.75 36.29
CA LYS A 521 6.87 -1.38 35.49
C LYS A 521 6.46 -2.75 34.96
N ALA A 522 5.80 -3.56 35.78
CA ALA A 522 5.30 -4.85 35.35
C ALA A 522 4.24 -4.72 34.23
N ALA A 523 3.37 -3.70 34.31
CA ALA A 523 2.36 -3.41 33.28
C ALA A 523 3.03 -2.93 31.96
N ILE A 524 4.02 -2.03 32.03
CA ILE A 524 4.79 -1.56 30.88
C ILE A 524 5.46 -2.72 30.14
N ARG A 525 6.15 -3.61 30.89
CA ARG A 525 6.83 -4.77 30.28
C ARG A 525 5.84 -5.72 29.61
N ARG A 526 4.72 -6.04 30.27
CA ARG A 526 3.70 -6.91 29.66
C ARG A 526 3.16 -6.31 28.38
N PHE A 527 2.87 -5.02 28.40
CA PHE A 527 2.37 -4.32 27.24
C PHE A 527 3.39 -4.36 26.06
N ALA A 528 4.66 -4.06 26.33
CA ALA A 528 5.71 -4.16 25.32
C ALA A 528 5.89 -5.58 24.78
N ASP A 529 5.77 -6.61 25.64
CA ASP A 529 5.83 -8.02 25.24
C ASP A 529 4.63 -8.41 24.37
N ASP A 530 3.42 -7.98 24.72
CA ASP A 530 2.21 -8.23 23.94
C ASP A 530 2.29 -7.57 22.55
N VAL A 531 2.76 -6.32 22.49
CA VAL A 531 3.03 -5.61 21.22
C VAL A 531 4.05 -6.37 20.38
N SER A 532 5.19 -6.74 20.96
CA SER A 532 6.24 -7.48 20.27
C SER A 532 5.72 -8.79 19.68
N PHE A 533 4.90 -9.52 20.44
CA PHE A 533 4.30 -10.78 20.00
C PHE A 533 3.34 -10.59 18.81
N GLN A 534 2.42 -9.62 18.91
CA GLN A 534 1.40 -9.39 17.89
C GLN A 534 2.01 -8.84 16.59
N VAL A 535 2.84 -7.79 16.70
CA VAL A 535 3.48 -7.16 15.53
C VAL A 535 4.46 -8.14 14.86
N GLY A 536 5.23 -8.89 15.66
CA GLY A 536 6.14 -9.91 15.14
C GLY A 536 5.43 -11.04 14.39
N LYS A 537 4.23 -11.44 14.84
CA LYS A 537 3.40 -12.42 14.12
C LYS A 537 2.91 -11.85 12.79
N GLU A 538 2.39 -10.64 12.80
CA GLU A 538 1.86 -9.98 11.59
C GLU A 538 2.95 -9.77 10.54
N SER A 539 4.13 -9.31 10.95
CA SER A 539 5.28 -9.15 10.06
C SER A 539 5.68 -10.47 9.39
N LYS A 540 5.71 -11.56 10.15
CA LYS A 540 6.01 -12.91 9.60
C LYS A 540 4.94 -13.37 8.61
N ASP A 541 3.66 -13.13 8.88
CA ASP A 541 2.57 -13.52 7.98
C ASP A 541 2.62 -12.72 6.67
N ARG A 542 2.96 -11.42 6.72
CA ARG A 542 3.19 -10.57 5.55
C ARG A 542 4.38 -11.05 4.72
N LEU A 543 5.52 -11.30 5.35
CA LEU A 543 6.71 -11.81 4.65
C LEU A 543 6.46 -13.16 3.95
N ARG A 544 5.66 -14.04 4.54
CA ARG A 544 5.24 -15.30 3.90
C ARG A 544 4.35 -15.06 2.67
N LEU A 545 3.55 -14.01 2.68
CA LEU A 545 2.75 -13.63 1.52
C LEU A 545 3.66 -13.10 0.40
N VAL A 546 4.62 -12.20 0.72
CA VAL A 546 5.65 -11.74 -0.23
C VAL A 546 6.37 -12.93 -0.84
N GLN A 547 6.87 -13.83 -0.02
CA GLN A 547 7.59 -15.02 -0.49
C GLN A 547 6.77 -15.83 -1.49
N ARG A 548 5.47 -16.02 -1.23
CA ARG A 548 4.58 -16.75 -2.15
C ARG A 548 4.42 -16.01 -3.47
N LEU A 549 4.11 -14.71 -3.41
CA LEU A 549 3.89 -13.90 -4.61
C LEU A 549 5.14 -13.84 -5.49
N LEU A 550 6.31 -13.61 -4.89
CA LEU A 550 7.58 -13.60 -5.62
C LEU A 550 7.89 -14.96 -6.24
N ARG A 551 7.72 -16.03 -5.44
CA ARG A 551 7.93 -17.39 -5.94
C ARG A 551 7.02 -17.70 -7.13
N ASP A 552 5.74 -17.41 -7.01
CA ASP A 552 4.75 -17.73 -8.04
C ASP A 552 5.02 -16.91 -9.30
N HIS A 553 5.37 -15.63 -9.18
CA HIS A 553 5.76 -14.75 -10.30
C HIS A 553 6.95 -15.28 -11.09
N PHE A 554 8.06 -15.61 -10.41
CA PHE A 554 9.26 -16.14 -11.11
C PHE A 554 9.04 -17.53 -11.68
N THR A 555 8.24 -18.35 -11.01
CA THR A 555 7.87 -19.66 -11.54
C THR A 555 7.09 -19.50 -12.85
N ASP A 556 6.14 -18.58 -12.91
CA ASP A 556 5.36 -18.30 -14.12
C ASP A 556 6.25 -17.82 -15.28
N ILE A 557 7.22 -16.94 -15.01
CA ILE A 557 8.19 -16.48 -16.05
C ILE A 557 9.01 -17.66 -16.59
N ALA A 558 9.55 -18.50 -15.71
CA ALA A 558 10.36 -19.65 -16.11
C ALA A 558 9.53 -20.67 -16.93
N GLU A 559 8.27 -20.91 -16.53
CA GLU A 559 7.36 -21.78 -17.27
C GLU A 559 6.98 -21.24 -18.64
N GLN A 560 6.72 -19.92 -18.75
CA GLN A 560 6.44 -19.27 -20.03
C GLN A 560 7.63 -19.38 -20.98
N ALA A 561 8.85 -19.16 -20.49
CA ALA A 561 10.07 -19.31 -21.26
C ALA A 561 10.27 -20.75 -21.78
N LEU A 562 10.14 -21.75 -20.90
CA LEU A 562 10.18 -23.18 -21.27
C LEU A 562 9.14 -23.54 -22.32
N ARG A 563 7.92 -23.04 -22.16
CA ARG A 563 6.84 -23.28 -23.12
C ARG A 563 7.17 -22.70 -24.48
N SER A 564 7.67 -21.48 -24.54
CA SER A 564 8.05 -20.84 -25.81
C SER A 564 9.15 -21.60 -26.54
N ILE A 565 10.14 -22.11 -25.82
CA ILE A 565 11.20 -22.93 -26.42
C ILE A 565 10.62 -24.26 -26.93
N ASN A 566 9.73 -24.90 -26.20
CA ASN A 566 9.11 -26.15 -26.61
C ASN A 566 8.22 -25.96 -27.84
N GLU A 567 7.42 -24.89 -27.90
CA GLU A 567 6.60 -24.57 -29.07
C GLU A 567 7.48 -24.20 -30.28
N SER A 568 8.55 -23.42 -30.08
CA SER A 568 9.52 -23.12 -31.14
C SER A 568 10.19 -24.40 -31.67
N LEU A 569 10.55 -25.33 -30.78
CA LEU A 569 11.14 -26.62 -31.18
C LEU A 569 10.15 -27.45 -32.00
N ARG A 570 8.90 -27.51 -31.56
CA ARG A 570 7.81 -28.21 -32.24
C ARG A 570 7.54 -27.59 -33.62
N ALA A 571 7.39 -26.28 -33.70
CA ALA A 571 7.15 -25.56 -34.94
C ALA A 571 8.29 -25.77 -35.94
N THR A 572 9.54 -25.75 -35.46
CA THR A 572 10.73 -26.01 -36.28
C THR A 572 10.75 -27.46 -36.82
N GLN A 573 10.38 -28.45 -36.01
CA GLN A 573 10.31 -29.86 -36.42
C GLN A 573 9.16 -30.12 -37.41
N GLU A 574 7.99 -29.52 -37.18
CA GLU A 574 6.83 -29.61 -38.08
C GLU A 574 7.16 -28.95 -39.43
N ALA A 575 7.81 -27.78 -39.41
CA ALA A 575 8.26 -27.08 -40.61
C ALA A 575 9.21 -27.93 -41.46
N ALA A 576 10.12 -28.68 -40.84
CA ALA A 576 11.05 -29.56 -41.54
C ALA A 576 10.38 -30.78 -42.21
N GLN A 577 9.11 -31.09 -41.86
CA GLN A 577 8.33 -32.21 -42.41
C GLN A 577 7.28 -31.77 -43.43
N LEU A 578 7.03 -30.47 -43.60
CA LEU A 578 6.10 -29.95 -44.58
C LEU A 578 6.49 -30.29 -45.99
N GLU A 579 5.53 -30.50 -46.90
CA GLU A 579 5.81 -30.67 -48.30
C GLU A 579 6.27 -29.33 -48.96
N SER A 580 7.15 -29.41 -49.94
CA SER A 580 7.72 -28.22 -50.60
C SER A 580 6.65 -27.31 -51.25
N SER A 581 5.48 -27.85 -51.61
CA SER A 581 4.35 -27.08 -52.14
C SER A 581 3.68 -26.14 -51.12
N GLU A 582 3.76 -26.45 -49.83
CA GLU A 582 3.15 -25.69 -48.75
C GLU A 582 4.09 -24.65 -48.16
N HIS A 583 5.42 -24.80 -48.31
CA HIS A 583 6.45 -23.90 -47.77
C HIS A 583 6.21 -22.43 -48.14
N ALA A 584 5.96 -22.13 -49.43
CA ALA A 584 5.82 -20.76 -49.90
C ALA A 584 4.60 -20.02 -49.27
N ALA A 585 3.49 -20.74 -49.09
CA ALA A 585 2.29 -20.21 -48.49
C ALA A 585 2.52 -19.95 -46.98
N ARG A 586 3.18 -20.90 -46.29
CA ARG A 586 3.46 -20.80 -44.85
C ARG A 586 4.48 -19.69 -44.56
N ILE A 587 5.56 -19.58 -45.35
CA ILE A 587 6.56 -18.50 -45.28
C ILE A 587 5.88 -17.14 -45.40
N LYS A 588 5.01 -16.96 -46.41
CA LYS A 588 4.31 -15.69 -46.64
C LYS A 588 3.40 -15.32 -45.45
N ARG A 589 2.75 -16.31 -44.86
CA ARG A 589 1.88 -16.11 -43.67
C ARG A 589 2.74 -15.70 -42.48
N LEU A 590 3.81 -16.43 -42.15
CA LEU A 590 4.72 -16.13 -41.05
C LEU A 590 5.35 -14.75 -41.19
N GLU A 591 5.81 -14.37 -42.39
CA GLU A 591 6.34 -13.03 -42.65
C GLU A 591 5.32 -11.92 -42.45
N THR A 592 4.05 -12.22 -42.72
CA THR A 592 2.95 -11.27 -42.46
C THR A 592 2.67 -11.15 -40.96
N ASP A 593 2.60 -12.28 -40.27
CA ASP A 593 2.31 -12.31 -38.82
C ASP A 593 3.48 -11.69 -38.02
N MET A 594 4.74 -11.97 -38.39
CA MET A 594 5.93 -11.34 -37.81
C MET A 594 5.91 -9.81 -37.98
N ARG A 595 5.44 -9.32 -39.13
CA ARG A 595 5.30 -7.88 -39.36
C ARG A 595 4.29 -7.25 -38.44
N VAL A 596 3.15 -7.93 -38.23
CA VAL A 596 2.13 -7.50 -37.28
C VAL A 596 2.70 -7.47 -35.85
N VAL A 597 3.43 -8.51 -35.44
CA VAL A 597 4.03 -8.57 -34.10
C VAL A 597 5.08 -7.46 -33.94
N ALA A 598 5.92 -7.21 -34.95
CA ALA A 598 6.90 -6.12 -34.92
C ALA A 598 6.22 -4.73 -34.85
N GLU A 599 5.07 -4.54 -35.50
CA GLU A 599 4.27 -3.32 -35.35
C GLU A 599 3.72 -3.17 -33.93
N LEU A 600 3.22 -4.25 -33.32
CA LEU A 600 2.71 -4.25 -31.95
C LEU A 600 3.83 -3.92 -30.95
N ASP A 601 5.01 -4.51 -31.10
CA ASP A 601 6.19 -4.22 -30.29
C ASP A 601 6.62 -2.76 -30.44
N ALA A 602 6.69 -2.23 -31.67
CA ALA A 602 7.03 -0.83 -31.91
C ALA A 602 6.01 0.14 -31.29
N VAL A 603 4.71 -0.17 -31.37
CA VAL A 603 3.66 0.62 -30.71
C VAL A 603 3.81 0.57 -29.19
N ALA A 604 4.11 -0.59 -28.63
CA ALA A 604 4.40 -0.74 -27.21
C ALA A 604 5.60 0.11 -26.78
N GLY A 605 6.69 0.12 -27.56
CA GLY A 605 7.85 0.98 -27.33
C GLY A 605 7.50 2.47 -27.29
N THR A 606 6.57 2.94 -28.14
CA THR A 606 6.12 4.35 -28.10
C THR A 606 5.38 4.72 -26.83
N LEU A 607 4.72 3.77 -26.17
CA LEU A 607 4.03 4.01 -24.89
C LEU A 607 4.99 4.36 -23.75
N ILE A 608 6.24 3.91 -23.83
CA ILE A 608 7.30 4.18 -22.84
C ILE A 608 8.29 5.26 -23.31
N GLY A 609 7.98 5.96 -24.42
CA GLY A 609 8.78 7.07 -24.92
C GLY A 609 9.99 6.65 -25.74
N GLU A 610 10.12 5.39 -26.15
CA GLU A 610 11.11 4.95 -27.10
C GLU A 610 10.76 5.50 -28.49
N THR A 611 11.73 6.14 -29.16
CA THR A 611 11.55 6.57 -30.55
C THR A 611 11.57 5.31 -31.42
N PRO A 612 10.55 5.05 -32.27
CA PRO A 612 10.56 3.88 -33.12
C PRO A 612 11.82 3.92 -33.99
N ALA A 613 12.61 2.84 -33.94
CA ALA A 613 13.75 2.70 -34.84
C ALA A 613 13.22 2.81 -36.28
N PRO A 614 13.86 3.61 -37.15
CA PRO A 614 13.43 3.69 -38.55
C PRO A 614 13.47 2.27 -39.11
N ALA A 615 12.37 1.84 -39.72
CA ALA A 615 12.26 0.55 -40.36
C ALA A 615 13.42 0.40 -41.33
N SER A 616 14.52 -0.20 -40.88
CA SER A 616 15.70 -0.44 -41.71
C SER A 616 15.37 -1.59 -42.65
N ALA A 617 14.85 -1.19 -43.82
CA ALA A 617 15.05 -1.98 -45.02
C ALA A 617 16.55 -2.13 -45.26
N LYS A 618 17.13 -3.19 -44.74
CA LYS A 618 18.38 -3.76 -45.26
C LYS A 618 18.47 -5.22 -44.81
N VAL A 619 17.74 -6.08 -45.50
CA VAL A 619 18.28 -7.38 -45.82
C VAL A 619 19.37 -7.10 -46.85
N THR A 620 20.62 -6.94 -46.41
CA THR A 620 21.78 -6.95 -47.32
C THR A 620 22.44 -8.31 -47.13
N ASN A 621 22.43 -9.06 -48.24
CA ASN A 621 23.23 -10.26 -48.43
C ASN A 621 24.68 -10.09 -47.94
N ALA A 622 25.14 -11.01 -47.13
CA ALA A 622 26.51 -11.55 -47.16
C ALA A 622 26.46 -12.97 -46.54
#